data_d6390666a834e1694ea25f9af6390f7e
#
_entry.id   d6390666a834e1694ea25f9af6390f7e
#
_cell.length_a   1.000
_cell.length_b   1.000
_cell.length_c   1.000
_cell.angle_alpha   90.00
_cell.angle_beta   90.00
_cell.angle_gamma   90.00
#
_symmetry.space_group_name_H-M   'P 1'
#
loop_
_entity.id
_entity.type
_entity.pdbx_description
1 polymer ?
#
loop_
_entity_poly.entity_id
_entity_poly.type
_entity_poly.pdbx_seq_one_letter_code
_entity_poly.pdbx_strand_id
1 'polypeptide(L)'
;AVTVRSYPVEDRWGILWIWMGDANKANPDKIFEIPNYDNPAWGRTQGGSMDIACHYLYVVDNLLDPSHVAWVHVSSFAGAGTGNLPLDLEKLDDGIIVSRWVMDAPPPPYYEPILPFSGNCDRKQHYECRLPSTAINMSVYTRAGTGGDNDNLPDDAFLNISYNFMTPVDADNTRYFWFQHRNSDPDNQEISNRMFEGAKAAFIEDRDVLTKVHKGMK
;
A
#
# COMPACT_ATOMS: atom_id res chain seq x y z
N ALA A 1 38.12 -13.54 21.76
CA ALA A 1 36.67 -13.74 21.69
C ALA A 1 36.17 -13.10 20.37
N VAL A 2 35.36 -13.80 19.64
CA VAL A 2 34.69 -13.24 18.46
C VAL A 2 33.38 -12.62 18.94
N THR A 3 33.15 -11.35 18.67
CA THR A 3 31.91 -10.67 18.99
C THR A 3 31.15 -10.35 17.69
N VAL A 4 29.85 -10.55 17.71
CA VAL A 4 28.92 -10.16 16.59
C VAL A 4 28.33 -8.82 16.95
N ARG A 5 28.14 -7.97 15.95
CA ARG A 5 27.43 -6.71 16.13
C ARG A 5 25.96 -7.02 16.44
N SER A 6 25.41 -6.38 17.48
CA SER A 6 23.98 -6.38 17.79
C SER A 6 23.34 -5.06 17.35
N TYR A 7 22.04 -5.13 17.04
CA TYR A 7 21.25 -4.00 16.58
C TYR A 7 20.03 -3.82 17.49
N PRO A 8 19.61 -2.58 17.80
CA PRO A 8 18.33 -2.35 18.46
C PRO A 8 17.18 -2.89 17.61
N VAL A 9 16.25 -3.57 18.25
CA VAL A 9 15.06 -4.18 17.62
C VAL A 9 13.83 -3.82 18.43
N GLU A 10 12.74 -3.47 17.72
CA GLU A 10 11.42 -3.26 18.29
C GLU A 10 10.42 -4.17 17.58
N ASP A 11 9.52 -4.78 18.35
CA ASP A 11 8.34 -5.49 17.84
C ASP A 11 7.15 -4.54 17.94
N ARG A 12 6.70 -4.02 16.81
CA ARG A 12 5.59 -3.07 16.75
C ARG A 12 4.76 -3.32 15.50
N TRP A 13 3.46 -3.34 15.65
CA TRP A 13 2.50 -3.60 14.54
C TRP A 13 2.65 -4.99 13.90
N GLY A 14 3.13 -5.99 14.66
CA GLY A 14 3.41 -7.33 14.15
C GLY A 14 4.61 -7.38 13.17
N ILE A 15 5.47 -6.37 13.20
CA ILE A 15 6.66 -6.21 12.38
C ILE A 15 7.87 -6.05 13.29
N LEU A 16 8.96 -6.76 12.99
CA LEU A 16 10.25 -6.55 13.64
C LEU A 16 10.98 -5.40 12.94
N TRP A 17 11.16 -4.29 13.66
CA TRP A 17 11.88 -3.11 13.19
C TRP A 17 13.31 -3.17 13.70
N ILE A 18 14.27 -3.02 12.79
CA ILE A 18 15.70 -3.12 13.11
C ILE A 18 16.38 -1.79 12.81
N TRP A 19 17.00 -1.18 13.82
CA TRP A 19 17.81 0.00 13.64
C TRP A 19 19.22 -0.36 13.20
N MET A 20 19.57 -0.10 11.93
CA MET A 20 20.85 -0.47 11.33
C MET A 20 21.95 0.60 11.50
N GLY A 21 21.61 1.75 12.05
CA GLY A 21 22.53 2.87 12.28
C GLY A 21 23.33 2.78 13.59
N ASP A 22 23.78 3.95 14.07
CA ASP A 22 24.41 4.10 15.38
C ASP A 22 23.37 3.80 16.48
N ALA A 23 23.65 2.81 17.33
CA ALA A 23 22.73 2.36 18.38
C ALA A 23 22.32 3.47 19.35
N ASN A 24 23.22 4.44 19.59
CA ASN A 24 22.94 5.60 20.48
C ASN A 24 21.93 6.60 19.86
N LYS A 25 21.64 6.45 18.56
CA LYS A 25 20.66 7.29 17.83
C LYS A 25 19.37 6.55 17.54
N ALA A 26 19.26 5.29 17.98
CA ALA A 26 18.02 4.55 17.85
C ALA A 26 16.89 5.25 18.61
N ASN A 27 15.80 5.50 17.93
CA ASN A 27 14.62 6.14 18.52
C ASN A 27 13.38 5.39 18.05
N PRO A 28 12.71 4.61 18.91
CA PRO A 28 11.49 3.87 18.56
C PRO A 28 10.31 4.78 18.20
N ASP A 29 10.30 6.05 18.63
CA ASP A 29 9.25 7.01 18.26
C ASP A 29 9.29 7.40 16.76
N LYS A 30 10.36 7.03 16.06
CA LYS A 30 10.47 7.20 14.60
C LYS A 30 9.92 6.03 13.80
N ILE A 31 9.50 4.96 14.46
CA ILE A 31 8.81 3.87 13.78
C ILE A 31 7.48 4.42 13.23
N PHE A 32 7.22 4.11 11.97
CA PHE A 32 6.01 4.57 11.30
C PHE A 32 4.75 4.11 12.08
N GLU A 33 3.86 5.05 12.37
CA GLU A 33 2.58 4.77 13.02
C GLU A 33 1.60 4.15 12.02
N ILE A 34 0.91 3.09 12.44
CA ILE A 34 -0.14 2.45 11.66
C ILE A 34 -1.49 2.75 12.33
N PRO A 35 -2.22 3.75 11.84
CA PRO A 35 -3.52 4.09 12.42
C PRO A 35 -4.49 2.90 12.38
N ASN A 36 -5.30 2.80 13.42
CA ASN A 36 -6.32 1.76 13.56
C ASN A 36 -5.79 0.32 13.64
N TYR A 37 -4.50 0.09 13.88
CA TYR A 37 -3.94 -1.27 13.95
C TYR A 37 -4.64 -2.12 15.02
N ASP A 38 -4.91 -1.56 16.19
CA ASP A 38 -5.56 -2.21 17.34
C ASP A 38 -7.06 -1.89 17.46
N ASN A 39 -7.64 -1.20 16.46
CA ASN A 39 -9.05 -0.86 16.45
C ASN A 39 -9.89 -2.10 16.04
N PRO A 40 -10.74 -2.64 16.93
CA PRO A 40 -11.53 -3.85 16.64
C PRO A 40 -12.59 -3.65 15.55
N ALA A 41 -12.90 -2.41 15.17
CA ALA A 41 -13.81 -2.13 14.05
C ALA A 41 -13.15 -2.27 12.68
N TRP A 42 -11.81 -2.45 12.64
CA TRP A 42 -11.05 -2.58 11.41
C TRP A 42 -10.63 -4.03 11.15
N GLY A 43 -10.94 -4.52 9.94
CA GLY A 43 -10.48 -5.82 9.48
C GLY A 43 -9.04 -5.74 8.95
N ARG A 44 -8.27 -6.82 9.14
CA ARG A 44 -6.88 -6.92 8.68
C ARG A 44 -6.65 -8.22 7.93
N THR A 45 -5.91 -8.14 6.82
CA THR A 45 -5.43 -9.35 6.15
C THR A 45 -4.24 -9.93 6.92
N GLN A 46 -3.94 -11.19 6.67
CA GLN A 46 -2.63 -11.75 7.09
C GLN A 46 -1.49 -10.98 6.41
N GLY A 47 -0.33 -10.95 7.02
CA GLY A 47 0.88 -10.40 6.41
C GLY A 47 1.38 -11.27 5.27
N GLY A 48 1.89 -10.62 4.21
CA GLY A 48 2.54 -11.28 3.09
C GLY A 48 3.99 -10.81 2.93
N SER A 49 4.79 -11.61 2.23
CA SER A 49 6.14 -11.20 1.84
C SER A 49 6.60 -11.93 0.58
N MET A 50 7.50 -11.26 -0.17
CA MET A 50 8.19 -11.87 -1.32
C MET A 50 9.56 -11.24 -1.53
N ASP A 51 10.41 -11.95 -2.26
CA ASP A 51 11.66 -11.40 -2.77
C ASP A 51 11.44 -10.84 -4.17
N ILE A 52 11.99 -9.65 -4.41
CA ILE A 52 11.95 -8.97 -5.71
C ILE A 52 13.39 -8.72 -6.15
N ALA A 53 13.77 -9.22 -7.33
CA ALA A 53 15.11 -9.06 -7.88
C ALA A 53 15.28 -7.66 -8.53
N CYS A 54 15.21 -6.62 -7.71
CA CYS A 54 15.49 -5.24 -8.08
C CYS A 54 15.89 -4.41 -6.86
N HIS A 55 16.43 -3.22 -7.12
CA HIS A 55 16.67 -2.23 -6.07
C HIS A 55 15.35 -1.74 -5.47
N TYR A 56 15.28 -1.55 -4.15
CA TYR A 56 14.05 -1.19 -3.44
C TYR A 56 13.38 0.08 -3.93
N LEU A 57 14.11 1.05 -4.45
CA LEU A 57 13.55 2.27 -5.01
C LEU A 57 12.65 2.01 -6.23
N TYR A 58 12.89 0.98 -7.02
CA TYR A 58 11.97 0.61 -8.10
C TYR A 58 10.62 0.14 -7.58
N VAL A 59 10.60 -0.55 -6.42
CA VAL A 59 9.35 -0.93 -5.77
C VAL A 59 8.62 0.31 -5.22
N VAL A 60 9.37 1.25 -4.62
CA VAL A 60 8.82 2.53 -4.16
C VAL A 60 8.22 3.32 -5.31
N ASP A 61 8.95 3.48 -6.42
CA ASP A 61 8.47 4.19 -7.61
C ASP A 61 7.19 3.56 -8.17
N ASN A 62 7.15 2.23 -8.26
CA ASN A 62 5.97 1.49 -8.71
C ASN A 62 4.76 1.74 -7.80
N LEU A 63 4.94 1.66 -6.48
CA LEU A 63 3.85 1.88 -5.52
C LEU A 63 3.37 3.34 -5.45
N LEU A 64 4.16 4.31 -5.94
CA LEU A 64 3.77 5.72 -6.07
C LEU A 64 3.16 6.07 -7.41
N ASP A 65 3.29 5.21 -8.42
CA ASP A 65 2.78 5.47 -9.77
C ASP A 65 1.36 4.93 -9.97
N PRO A 66 0.32 5.77 -9.95
CA PRO A 66 -1.04 5.31 -10.24
C PRO A 66 -1.24 4.93 -11.71
N SER A 67 -0.32 5.28 -12.61
CA SER A 67 -0.49 5.05 -14.05
C SER A 67 -0.23 3.60 -14.45
N HIS A 68 0.71 2.90 -13.77
CA HIS A 68 1.02 1.50 -14.07
C HIS A 68 -0.18 0.56 -13.88
N VAL A 69 -1.09 0.90 -12.94
CA VAL A 69 -2.26 0.08 -12.61
C VAL A 69 -3.11 -0.26 -13.84
N ALA A 70 -3.26 0.70 -14.75
CA ALA A 70 -4.03 0.50 -15.98
C ALA A 70 -3.39 -0.47 -16.99
N TRP A 71 -2.09 -0.73 -16.86
CA TRP A 71 -1.32 -1.54 -17.79
C TRP A 71 -0.86 -2.88 -17.20
N VAL A 72 -0.54 -2.88 -15.92
CA VAL A 72 -0.03 -4.06 -15.20
C VAL A 72 -1.18 -4.84 -14.56
N HIS A 73 -2.14 -4.16 -13.92
CA HIS A 73 -3.22 -4.78 -13.15
C HIS A 73 -4.58 -4.74 -13.86
N VAL A 74 -4.58 -5.00 -15.17
CA VAL A 74 -5.76 -4.84 -16.06
C VAL A 74 -6.96 -5.66 -15.58
N SER A 75 -6.74 -6.85 -15.03
CA SER A 75 -7.82 -7.77 -14.61
C SER A 75 -8.28 -7.60 -13.17
N SER A 76 -7.59 -6.77 -12.36
CA SER A 76 -7.83 -6.67 -10.92
C SER A 76 -8.09 -5.24 -10.44
N PHE A 77 -7.05 -4.42 -10.37
CA PHE A 77 -7.12 -3.07 -9.79
C PHE A 77 -7.36 -1.97 -10.82
N ALA A 78 -7.18 -2.26 -12.11
CA ALA A 78 -7.51 -1.30 -13.15
C ALA A 78 -9.01 -1.01 -13.12
N GLY A 79 -9.36 0.25 -13.06
CA GLY A 79 -10.74 0.71 -13.10
C GLY A 79 -10.93 1.75 -14.19
N ALA A 80 -12.15 1.84 -14.73
CA ALA A 80 -12.52 2.86 -15.68
C ALA A 80 -12.34 4.28 -15.09
N GLY A 81 -12.26 5.29 -15.96
CA GLY A 81 -12.28 6.70 -15.57
C GLY A 81 -10.93 7.28 -15.12
N THR A 82 -9.82 6.53 -15.15
CA THR A 82 -8.52 7.02 -14.67
C THR A 82 -7.68 7.77 -15.69
N GLY A 83 -8.04 7.75 -16.98
CA GLY A 83 -7.24 8.20 -18.13
C GLY A 83 -6.39 9.46 -17.91
N ASN A 84 -6.95 10.64 -18.18
CA ASN A 84 -6.21 11.91 -18.13
C ASN A 84 -6.54 12.76 -16.90
N LEU A 85 -6.98 12.16 -15.81
CA LEU A 85 -7.27 12.92 -14.58
C LEU A 85 -5.94 13.41 -13.97
N PRO A 86 -5.90 14.70 -13.57
CA PRO A 86 -4.72 15.25 -12.92
C PRO A 86 -4.43 14.54 -11.60
N LEU A 87 -3.16 14.63 -11.19
CA LEU A 87 -2.69 14.16 -9.90
C LEU A 87 -2.39 15.36 -9.01
N ASP A 88 -2.85 15.31 -7.78
CA ASP A 88 -2.45 16.21 -6.73
C ASP A 88 -1.17 15.67 -6.06
N LEU A 89 -0.23 16.58 -5.80
CA LEU A 89 1.06 16.28 -5.18
C LEU A 89 1.20 17.06 -3.89
N GLU A 90 1.45 16.36 -2.81
CA GLU A 90 1.74 16.95 -1.49
C GLU A 90 3.11 16.49 -1.02
N LYS A 91 3.97 17.44 -0.65
CA LYS A 91 5.27 17.15 -0.05
C LYS A 91 5.14 17.13 1.47
N LEU A 92 5.69 16.09 2.06
CA LEU A 92 5.83 15.92 3.51
C LEU A 92 7.30 16.11 3.90
N ASP A 93 7.56 16.32 5.19
CA ASP A 93 8.94 16.43 5.70
C ASP A 93 9.75 15.13 5.47
N ASP A 94 9.08 13.99 5.50
CA ASP A 94 9.66 12.65 5.38
C ASP A 94 9.08 11.84 4.21
N GLY A 95 8.42 12.50 3.23
CA GLY A 95 7.80 11.76 2.13
C GLY A 95 7.07 12.59 1.10
N ILE A 96 6.19 11.92 0.38
CA ILE A 96 5.34 12.51 -0.65
C ILE A 96 4.02 11.75 -0.75
N ILE A 97 2.96 12.50 -1.04
CA ILE A 97 1.63 11.95 -1.38
C ILE A 97 1.30 12.30 -2.82
N VAL A 98 0.79 11.31 -3.55
CA VAL A 98 0.20 11.45 -4.89
C VAL A 98 -1.25 11.00 -4.79
N SER A 99 -2.20 11.85 -5.14
CA SER A 99 -3.61 11.47 -5.02
C SER A 99 -4.49 12.03 -6.15
N ARG A 100 -5.67 11.44 -6.31
CA ARG A 100 -6.75 11.97 -7.16
C ARG A 100 -8.09 11.36 -6.78
N TRP A 101 -9.15 12.05 -7.15
CA TRP A 101 -10.51 11.50 -7.18
C TRP A 101 -10.90 11.08 -8.60
N VAL A 102 -11.57 9.93 -8.70
CA VAL A 102 -12.24 9.43 -9.91
C VAL A 102 -13.73 9.39 -9.60
N MET A 103 -14.49 10.25 -10.25
CA MET A 103 -15.91 10.46 -9.95
C MET A 103 -16.79 9.61 -10.86
N ASP A 104 -17.91 9.11 -10.31
CA ASP A 104 -18.99 8.43 -11.03
C ASP A 104 -18.50 7.35 -12.01
N ALA A 105 -17.67 6.44 -11.52
CA ALA A 105 -17.10 5.37 -12.33
C ALA A 105 -17.41 3.99 -11.73
N PRO A 106 -17.46 2.92 -12.54
CA PRO A 106 -17.56 1.55 -12.03
C PRO A 106 -16.37 1.23 -11.11
N PRO A 107 -16.60 0.53 -10.00
CA PRO A 107 -15.52 0.08 -9.13
C PRO A 107 -14.60 -0.91 -9.88
N PRO A 108 -13.30 -0.98 -9.53
CA PRO A 108 -12.43 -2.02 -10.04
C PRO A 108 -12.93 -3.42 -9.63
N PRO A 109 -12.68 -4.47 -10.45
CA PRO A 109 -13.14 -5.84 -10.17
C PRO A 109 -12.67 -6.39 -8.81
N TYR A 110 -11.52 -5.94 -8.33
CA TYR A 110 -11.02 -6.32 -7.00
C TYR A 110 -11.94 -5.84 -5.87
N TYR A 111 -12.47 -4.61 -5.98
CA TYR A 111 -13.25 -3.97 -4.92
C TYR A 111 -14.76 -4.22 -5.03
N GLU A 112 -15.29 -4.35 -6.25
CA GLU A 112 -16.73 -4.47 -6.50
C GLU A 112 -17.47 -5.43 -5.55
N PRO A 113 -16.97 -6.66 -5.26
CA PRO A 113 -17.69 -7.61 -4.42
C PRO A 113 -17.53 -7.42 -2.92
N ILE A 114 -16.73 -6.44 -2.47
CA ILE A 114 -16.49 -6.14 -1.06
C ILE A 114 -16.98 -4.75 -0.64
N LEU A 115 -17.46 -3.95 -1.59
CA LEU A 115 -18.06 -2.64 -1.28
C LEU A 115 -19.41 -2.83 -0.59
N PRO A 116 -19.78 -1.96 0.39
CA PRO A 116 -21.05 -2.02 1.08
C PRO A 116 -22.24 -1.50 0.23
N PHE A 117 -21.99 -1.16 -1.03
CA PHE A 117 -22.98 -0.65 -1.98
C PHE A 117 -22.68 -1.18 -3.39
N SER A 118 -23.62 -0.98 -4.33
CA SER A 118 -23.50 -1.38 -5.74
C SER A 118 -23.64 -0.20 -6.69
N GLY A 119 -23.24 -0.40 -7.95
CA GLY A 119 -23.28 0.62 -9.00
C GLY A 119 -21.98 1.45 -9.06
N ASN A 120 -22.06 2.61 -9.73
CA ASN A 120 -20.93 3.51 -9.81
C ASN A 120 -20.56 4.09 -8.45
N CYS A 121 -19.31 4.46 -8.33
CA CYS A 121 -18.75 5.03 -7.11
C CYS A 121 -17.86 6.24 -7.42
N ASP A 122 -17.68 7.09 -6.43
CA ASP A 122 -16.56 8.02 -6.39
C ASP A 122 -15.43 7.34 -5.61
N ARG A 123 -14.23 7.37 -6.15
CA ARG A 123 -13.07 6.73 -5.50
C ARG A 123 -11.89 7.66 -5.41
N LYS A 124 -11.25 7.70 -4.23
CA LYS A 124 -9.95 8.32 -4.05
C LYS A 124 -8.85 7.28 -4.22
N GLN A 125 -7.89 7.60 -5.05
CA GLN A 125 -6.59 6.93 -5.10
C GLN A 125 -5.59 7.80 -4.32
N HIS A 126 -4.95 7.22 -3.31
CA HIS A 126 -3.94 7.89 -2.49
C HIS A 126 -2.73 6.98 -2.39
N TYR A 127 -1.61 7.48 -2.87
CA TYR A 127 -0.33 6.80 -2.90
C TYR A 127 0.67 7.64 -2.13
N GLU A 128 1.21 7.08 -1.07
CA GLU A 128 2.08 7.81 -0.15
C GLU A 128 3.38 7.03 0.04
N CYS A 129 4.51 7.76 0.03
CA CYS A 129 5.80 7.22 0.43
C CYS A 129 6.26 7.92 1.69
N ARG A 130 6.73 7.14 2.65
CA ARG A 130 7.46 7.60 3.83
C ARG A 130 8.88 7.07 3.79
N LEU A 131 9.82 7.97 3.92
CA LEU A 131 11.24 7.62 3.87
C LEU A 131 11.63 6.72 5.06
N PRO A 132 12.54 5.78 4.83
CA PRO A 132 13.25 5.54 3.58
C PRO A 132 12.55 4.53 2.64
N SER A 133 11.60 3.72 3.10
CA SER A 133 11.14 2.56 2.34
C SER A 133 9.75 2.03 2.75
N THR A 134 8.86 2.92 3.17
CA THR A 134 7.47 2.57 3.47
C THR A 134 6.56 3.23 2.43
N ALA A 135 5.65 2.46 1.85
CA ALA A 135 4.61 2.99 0.98
C ALA A 135 3.22 2.63 1.52
N ILE A 136 2.28 3.57 1.41
CA ILE A 136 0.90 3.41 1.83
C ILE A 136 0.01 3.69 0.62
N ASN A 137 -0.78 2.68 0.23
CA ASN A 137 -1.75 2.83 -0.83
C ASN A 137 -3.15 2.74 -0.21
N MET A 138 -3.82 3.89 -0.11
CA MET A 138 -5.18 3.96 0.41
C MET A 138 -6.17 4.16 -0.74
N SER A 139 -7.23 3.37 -0.70
CA SER A 139 -8.38 3.52 -1.59
C SER A 139 -9.61 3.85 -0.74
N VAL A 140 -10.28 4.94 -1.09
CA VAL A 140 -11.58 5.31 -0.50
C VAL A 140 -12.64 5.14 -1.57
N TYR A 141 -13.77 4.54 -1.22
CA TYR A 141 -14.93 4.37 -2.08
C TYR A 141 -16.17 4.93 -1.41
N THR A 142 -16.88 5.77 -2.12
CA THR A 142 -18.18 6.31 -1.71
C THR A 142 -19.20 6.12 -2.82
N ARG A 143 -20.50 6.23 -2.54
CA ARG A 143 -21.51 6.22 -3.59
C ARG A 143 -21.30 7.37 -4.57
N ALA A 144 -21.60 7.16 -5.83
CA ALA A 144 -21.46 8.20 -6.84
C ALA A 144 -22.20 9.49 -6.40
N GLY A 145 -21.51 10.62 -6.53
CA GLY A 145 -21.99 11.95 -6.14
C GLY A 145 -21.83 12.29 -4.64
N THR A 146 -21.16 11.44 -3.84
CA THR A 146 -20.94 11.70 -2.41
C THR A 146 -19.45 11.79 -2.01
N GLY A 147 -18.55 11.59 -2.96
CA GLY A 147 -17.10 11.73 -2.78
C GLY A 147 -16.58 13.11 -3.17
N GLY A 148 -15.25 13.22 -3.27
CA GLY A 148 -14.57 14.46 -3.68
C GLY A 148 -14.11 15.33 -2.52
N ASP A 149 -14.63 15.14 -1.32
CA ASP A 149 -14.23 15.85 -0.10
C ASP A 149 -13.40 14.90 0.80
N ASN A 150 -12.18 15.30 1.13
CA ASN A 150 -11.27 14.50 1.96
C ASN A 150 -11.60 14.60 3.45
N ASP A 151 -12.22 15.70 3.87
CA ASP A 151 -12.45 16.04 5.27
C ASP A 151 -13.82 15.56 5.76
N ASN A 152 -14.75 15.29 4.83
CA ASN A 152 -16.13 14.92 5.12
C ASN A 152 -16.56 13.69 4.33
N LEU A 153 -15.98 12.53 4.65
CA LEU A 153 -16.40 11.28 4.05
C LEU A 153 -17.75 10.82 4.62
N PRO A 154 -18.64 10.24 3.78
CA PRO A 154 -19.87 9.62 4.26
C PRO A 154 -19.60 8.50 5.27
N ASP A 155 -20.54 8.25 6.19
CA ASP A 155 -20.45 7.20 7.22
C ASP A 155 -20.31 5.79 6.60
N ASP A 156 -20.84 5.57 5.41
CA ASP A 156 -20.77 4.32 4.65
C ASP A 156 -19.57 4.25 3.66
N ALA A 157 -18.62 5.18 3.76
CA ALA A 157 -17.41 5.15 2.96
C ALA A 157 -16.59 3.90 3.28
N PHE A 158 -16.21 3.16 2.24
CA PHE A 158 -15.31 2.03 2.37
C PHE A 158 -13.86 2.48 2.22
N LEU A 159 -13.02 2.12 3.17
CA LEU A 159 -11.58 2.39 3.15
C LEU A 159 -10.80 1.08 3.14
N ASN A 160 -9.84 0.98 2.22
CA ASN A 160 -8.81 -0.05 2.24
C ASN A 160 -7.43 0.62 2.21
N ILE A 161 -6.57 0.25 3.14
CA ILE A 161 -5.20 0.78 3.27
C ILE A 161 -4.23 -0.40 3.16
N SER A 162 -3.37 -0.38 2.14
CA SER A 162 -2.26 -1.30 2.00
C SER A 162 -0.99 -0.66 2.57
N TYR A 163 -0.41 -1.30 3.56
CA TYR A 163 0.89 -0.93 4.12
C TYR A 163 1.97 -1.81 3.52
N ASN A 164 3.01 -1.20 3.01
CA ASN A 164 4.04 -1.83 2.20
C ASN A 164 5.42 -1.43 2.70
N PHE A 165 6.26 -2.40 3.02
CA PHE A 165 7.57 -2.19 3.61
C PHE A 165 8.63 -2.86 2.74
N MET A 166 9.55 -2.07 2.20
CA MET A 166 10.65 -2.54 1.37
C MET A 166 11.94 -2.60 2.19
N THR A 167 12.43 -3.81 2.44
CA THR A 167 13.71 -4.02 3.12
C THR A 167 14.79 -4.30 2.08
N PRO A 168 15.75 -3.38 1.88
CA PRO A 168 16.89 -3.63 1.00
C PRO A 168 17.71 -4.81 1.50
N VAL A 169 17.94 -5.82 0.65
CA VAL A 169 18.88 -6.93 0.93
C VAL A 169 20.27 -6.54 0.43
N ASP A 170 20.31 -6.03 -0.81
CA ASP A 170 21.50 -5.47 -1.46
C ASP A 170 21.06 -4.51 -2.58
N ALA A 171 21.99 -4.11 -3.47
CA ALA A 171 21.69 -3.21 -4.58
C ALA A 171 20.73 -3.79 -5.64
N ASP A 172 20.54 -5.10 -5.66
CA ASP A 172 19.81 -5.82 -6.70
C ASP A 172 18.62 -6.61 -6.16
N ASN A 173 18.44 -6.65 -4.85
CA ASN A 173 17.45 -7.51 -4.21
C ASN A 173 16.73 -6.77 -3.07
N THR A 174 15.43 -6.93 -3.04
CA THR A 174 14.53 -6.36 -2.03
C THR A 174 13.67 -7.45 -1.41
N ARG A 175 13.56 -7.46 -0.08
CA ARG A 175 12.53 -8.21 0.62
C ARG A 175 11.35 -7.29 0.85
N TYR A 176 10.21 -7.62 0.26
CA TYR A 176 8.98 -6.83 0.30
C TYR A 176 7.98 -7.49 1.25
N PHE A 177 7.38 -6.70 2.15
CA PHE A 177 6.35 -7.11 3.10
C PHE A 177 5.12 -6.24 2.93
N TRP A 178 3.92 -6.80 3.13
CA TRP A 178 2.66 -6.04 3.07
C TRP A 178 1.58 -6.65 3.94
N PHE A 179 0.59 -5.85 4.28
CA PHE A 179 -0.73 -6.26 4.74
C PHE A 179 -1.74 -5.15 4.45
N GLN A 180 -3.04 -5.46 4.57
CA GLN A 180 -4.11 -4.50 4.30
C GLN A 180 -5.02 -4.35 5.51
N HIS A 181 -5.52 -3.13 5.72
CA HIS A 181 -6.57 -2.78 6.66
C HIS A 181 -7.80 -2.29 5.91
N ARG A 182 -8.99 -2.65 6.40
CA ARG A 182 -10.27 -2.11 5.92
C ARG A 182 -11.17 -1.71 7.09
N ASN A 183 -11.99 -0.71 6.89
CA ASN A 183 -12.92 -0.20 7.91
C ASN A 183 -14.27 -0.93 7.96
N SER A 184 -14.35 -2.16 7.44
CA SER A 184 -15.57 -2.97 7.43
C SER A 184 -15.29 -4.43 7.71
N ASP A 185 -16.33 -5.15 8.13
CA ASP A 185 -16.33 -6.62 8.31
C ASP A 185 -15.06 -7.16 8.99
N PRO A 186 -14.70 -6.68 10.20
CA PRO A 186 -13.40 -6.96 10.82
C PRO A 186 -13.14 -8.46 11.01
N ASP A 187 -14.17 -9.23 11.31
CA ASP A 187 -14.08 -10.66 11.60
C ASP A 187 -14.32 -11.56 10.37
N ASN A 188 -14.57 -10.96 9.21
CA ASN A 188 -14.85 -11.71 7.98
C ASN A 188 -13.56 -12.25 7.35
N GLN A 189 -13.23 -13.50 7.70
CA GLN A 189 -12.01 -14.16 7.22
C GLN A 189 -12.05 -14.44 5.70
N GLU A 190 -13.22 -14.65 5.11
CA GLU A 190 -13.35 -14.87 3.66
C GLU A 190 -12.95 -13.62 2.89
N ILE A 191 -13.44 -12.44 3.30
CA ILE A 191 -13.03 -11.16 2.73
C ILE A 191 -11.53 -10.94 2.93
N SER A 192 -11.00 -11.21 4.13
CA SER A 192 -9.56 -11.05 4.41
C SER A 192 -8.70 -11.93 3.52
N ASN A 193 -9.08 -13.21 3.32
CA ASN A 193 -8.38 -14.14 2.45
C ASN A 193 -8.45 -13.70 0.97
N ARG A 194 -9.63 -13.30 0.50
CA ARG A 194 -9.83 -12.79 -0.86
C ARG A 194 -8.96 -11.56 -1.12
N MET A 195 -8.94 -10.60 -0.20
CA MET A 195 -8.13 -9.40 -0.32
C MET A 195 -6.64 -9.74 -0.35
N PHE A 196 -6.19 -10.63 0.54
CA PHE A 196 -4.80 -11.07 0.56
C PHE A 196 -4.37 -11.73 -0.75
N GLU A 197 -5.13 -12.69 -1.27
CA GLU A 197 -4.77 -13.40 -2.51
C GLU A 197 -4.82 -12.46 -3.73
N GLY A 198 -5.78 -11.53 -3.79
CA GLY A 198 -5.84 -10.54 -4.86
C GLY A 198 -4.66 -9.57 -4.85
N ALA A 199 -4.30 -9.04 -3.68
CA ALA A 199 -3.13 -8.18 -3.53
C ALA A 199 -1.83 -8.93 -3.88
N LYS A 200 -1.68 -10.17 -3.39
CA LYS A 200 -0.53 -11.02 -3.71
C LYS A 200 -0.38 -11.29 -5.20
N ALA A 201 -1.49 -11.51 -5.90
CA ALA A 201 -1.48 -11.71 -7.36
C ALA A 201 -0.97 -10.46 -8.08
N ALA A 202 -1.45 -9.26 -7.71
CA ALA A 202 -0.98 -8.00 -8.27
C ALA A 202 0.51 -7.76 -7.97
N PHE A 203 0.97 -8.02 -6.76
CA PHE A 203 2.39 -7.86 -6.42
C PHE A 203 3.32 -8.87 -7.12
N ILE A 204 2.79 -10.03 -7.54
CA ILE A 204 3.51 -10.95 -8.42
C ILE A 204 3.65 -10.35 -9.83
N GLU A 205 2.61 -9.69 -10.36
CA GLU A 205 2.67 -8.97 -11.64
C GLU A 205 3.73 -7.85 -11.57
N ASP A 206 3.71 -7.05 -10.51
CA ASP A 206 4.71 -6.00 -10.27
C ASP A 206 6.13 -6.55 -10.19
N ARG A 207 6.35 -7.60 -9.40
CA ARG A 207 7.64 -8.28 -9.28
C ARG A 207 8.21 -8.67 -10.64
N ASP A 208 7.38 -9.25 -11.49
CA ASP A 208 7.79 -9.75 -12.79
C ASP A 208 8.15 -8.60 -13.76
N VAL A 209 7.45 -7.47 -13.68
CA VAL A 209 7.76 -6.25 -14.43
C VAL A 209 9.05 -5.62 -13.88
N LEU A 210 9.14 -5.37 -12.57
CA LEU A 210 10.27 -4.70 -11.94
C LEU A 210 11.58 -5.46 -12.10
N THR A 211 11.54 -6.79 -12.05
CA THR A 211 12.71 -7.64 -12.33
C THR A 211 13.23 -7.42 -13.76
N LYS A 212 12.33 -7.26 -14.74
CA LYS A 212 12.71 -6.99 -16.14
C LYS A 212 13.25 -5.57 -16.32
N VAL A 213 12.58 -4.59 -15.71
CA VAL A 213 13.03 -3.19 -15.72
C VAL A 213 14.45 -3.08 -15.15
N HIS A 214 14.69 -3.67 -13.98
CA HIS A 214 16.01 -3.66 -13.35
C HIS A 214 17.10 -4.27 -14.22
N LYS A 215 16.81 -5.37 -14.92
CA LYS A 215 17.74 -5.97 -15.88
C LYS A 215 18.02 -5.06 -17.09
N GLY A 216 17.01 -4.33 -17.57
CA GLY A 216 17.14 -3.44 -18.72
C GLY A 216 17.86 -2.14 -18.40
N MET A 217 17.98 -1.75 -17.13
CA MET A 217 18.67 -0.54 -16.67
C MET A 217 20.16 -0.78 -16.34
N LYS A 218 20.62 -2.04 -16.36
CA LYS A 218 22.04 -2.44 -16.23
C LYS A 218 22.73 -2.47 -17.58
#